data_587d5392d99cd2eb9fe23a5016201885
#
_entry.id   587d5392d99cd2eb9fe23a5016201885
#
_cell.length_a   1.000
_cell.length_b   1.000
_cell.length_c   1.000
_cell.angle_alpha   90.00
_cell.angle_beta   90.00
_cell.angle_gamma   90.00
#
_symmetry.space_group_name_H-M   'P 1'
#
loop_
_entity.id
_entity.type
_entity.pdbx_description
1 polymer ?
#
loop_
_entity_poly.entity_id
_entity_poly.type
_entity_poly.pdbx_seq_one_letter_code
_entity_poly.pdbx_strand_id
1 'polypeptide(L)'
;MELKQKYIITRNREIIVFPEMIQHSDFSDWEPISAGFISFGVNKDGNPTCSCHGRSISLGLDSRPEQETLIAKLQLNMMDY
;
A
#
# COMPACT_ATOMS: atom_id res chain seq x y z
N MET A 1 -9.98 1.92 -14.87
CA MET A 1 -8.77 2.75 -14.71
C MET A 1 -8.12 2.43 -13.37
N GLU A 2 -6.83 2.17 -13.39
CA GLU A 2 -6.08 1.95 -12.16
C GLU A 2 -5.45 3.24 -11.67
N LEU A 3 -5.48 3.46 -10.38
CA LEU A 3 -4.76 4.52 -9.71
C LEU A 3 -3.63 3.91 -8.89
N LYS A 4 -2.40 4.29 -9.19
CA LYS A 4 -1.22 3.79 -8.47
C LYS A 4 -0.73 4.85 -7.49
N GLN A 5 -0.50 4.43 -6.26
CA GLN A 5 0.05 5.28 -5.20
C GLN A 5 1.17 4.52 -4.49
N LYS A 6 1.83 5.20 -3.57
CA LYS A 6 2.84 4.59 -2.71
C LYS A 6 2.25 4.26 -1.36
N TYR A 7 2.87 3.35 -0.65
CA TYR A 7 2.46 3.05 0.73
C TYR A 7 3.66 2.62 1.58
N ILE A 8 3.48 2.74 2.87
CA ILE A 8 4.32 2.07 3.87
C ILE A 8 3.41 1.31 4.84
N ILE A 9 3.97 0.27 5.44
CA ILE A 9 3.37 -0.39 6.60
C ILE A 9 4.27 -0.06 7.78
N THR A 10 3.68 0.47 8.84
CA THR A 10 4.42 0.84 10.05
C THR A 10 4.63 -0.37 10.95
N ARG A 11 5.47 -0.19 11.99
CA ARG A 11 5.71 -1.23 12.99
C ARG A 11 4.41 -1.69 13.67
N ASN A 12 3.43 -0.81 13.79
CA ASN A 12 2.14 -1.11 14.39
C ASN A 12 1.15 -1.74 13.40
N ARG A 13 1.63 -2.12 12.21
CA ARG A 13 0.80 -2.71 11.15
C ARG A 13 -0.26 -1.79 10.60
N GLU A 14 -0.01 -0.49 10.63
CA GLU A 14 -0.89 0.48 9.98
C GLU A 14 -0.37 0.78 8.58
N ILE A 15 -1.28 0.86 7.62
CA ILE A 15 -0.92 1.26 6.27
C ILE A 15 -1.10 2.77 6.11
N ILE A 16 -0.10 3.41 5.50
CA ILE A 16 -0.18 4.82 5.13
C ILE A 16 0.00 4.88 3.62
N VAL A 17 -1.00 5.43 2.95
CA VAL A 17 -1.02 5.56 1.49
C VAL A 17 -0.82 7.03 1.14
N PHE A 18 0.04 7.28 0.17
CA PHE A 18 0.36 8.66 -0.23
C PHE A 18 0.65 8.74 -1.74
N PRO A 19 0.55 9.95 -2.32
CA PRO A 19 0.75 10.12 -3.76
C PRO A 19 2.16 9.72 -4.22
N GLU A 20 2.27 9.23 -5.46
CA GLU A 20 3.53 8.78 -6.03
C GLU A 20 4.64 9.84 -6.02
N MET A 21 4.29 11.11 -6.08
CA MET A 21 5.26 12.20 -6.11
C MET A 21 5.99 12.40 -4.77
N ILE A 22 5.44 11.86 -3.69
CA ILE A 22 6.06 11.95 -2.36
C ILE A 22 7.03 10.78 -2.21
N GLN A 23 8.20 11.03 -1.62
CA GLN A 23 9.21 10.00 -1.44
C GLN A 23 8.86 9.10 -0.26
N HIS A 24 9.10 7.79 -0.40
CA HIS A 24 8.96 6.88 0.74
C HIS A 24 9.81 7.33 1.93
N SER A 25 11.01 7.87 1.66
CA SER A 25 11.93 8.30 2.70
C SER A 25 11.40 9.44 3.56
N ASP A 26 10.41 10.20 3.08
CA ASP A 26 9.76 11.23 3.88
C ASP A 26 9.00 10.65 5.08
N PHE A 27 8.74 9.34 5.04
CA PHE A 27 8.05 8.62 6.12
C PHE A 27 8.99 7.77 6.97
N SER A 28 10.31 8.01 6.89
CA SER A 28 11.28 7.20 7.63
C SER A 28 11.06 7.25 9.14
N ASP A 29 10.58 8.38 9.67
CA ASP A 29 10.31 8.55 11.11
C ASP A 29 9.10 7.76 11.59
N TRP A 30 8.30 7.22 10.67
CA TRP A 30 7.11 6.43 11.01
C TRP A 30 7.43 4.96 11.27
N GLU A 31 8.71 4.61 11.32
CA GLU A 31 9.19 3.24 11.56
C GLU A 31 8.60 2.23 10.58
N PRO A 32 8.79 2.44 9.25
CA PRO A 32 8.23 1.50 8.27
C PRO A 32 8.93 0.15 8.33
N ILE A 33 8.15 -0.92 8.24
CA ILE A 33 8.67 -2.29 8.17
C ILE A 33 8.58 -2.86 6.76
N SER A 34 7.74 -2.27 5.92
CA SER A 34 7.68 -2.59 4.49
C SER A 34 7.14 -1.39 3.73
N ALA A 35 7.38 -1.39 2.43
CA ALA A 35 7.01 -0.28 1.58
C ALA A 35 6.93 -0.73 0.12
N GLY A 36 6.15 -0.02 -0.66
CA GLY A 36 6.01 -0.31 -2.08
C GLY A 36 4.97 0.58 -2.72
N PHE A 37 4.27 0.00 -3.66
CA PHE A 37 3.21 0.67 -4.40
C PHE A 37 1.90 -0.07 -4.18
N ILE A 38 0.81 0.68 -4.21
CA ILE A 38 -0.52 0.13 -4.12
C ILE A 38 -1.33 0.62 -5.32
N SER A 39 -1.93 -0.31 -6.03
CA SER A 39 -2.79 -0.01 -7.17
C SER A 39 -4.23 -0.19 -6.75
N PHE A 40 -5.05 0.80 -7.08
CA PHE A 40 -6.49 0.78 -6.83
C PHE A 40 -7.24 0.59 -8.14
N GLY A 41 -8.31 -0.16 -8.10
CA GLY A 41 -9.14 -0.37 -9.26
C GLY A 41 -10.53 -0.81 -8.87
N VAL A 42 -11.27 -1.25 -9.86
CA VAL A 42 -12.64 -1.75 -9.66
C VAL A 42 -12.72 -3.11 -10.35
N ASN A 43 -13.27 -4.09 -9.65
CA ASN A 43 -13.43 -5.41 -10.25
C ASN A 43 -14.65 -5.43 -11.21
N LYS A 44 -14.89 -6.56 -11.84
CA LYS A 44 -15.99 -6.69 -12.80
C LYS A 44 -17.39 -6.50 -12.20
N ASP A 45 -17.50 -6.65 -10.87
CA ASP A 45 -18.76 -6.46 -10.16
C ASP A 45 -18.94 -5.00 -9.69
N GLY A 46 -18.01 -4.12 -10.02
CA GLY A 46 -18.07 -2.72 -9.63
C GLY A 46 -17.55 -2.43 -8.23
N ASN A 47 -16.96 -3.40 -7.55
CA ASN A 47 -16.44 -3.22 -6.20
C ASN A 47 -14.99 -2.73 -6.24
N PRO A 48 -14.60 -1.85 -5.32
CA PRO A 48 -13.23 -1.36 -5.27
C PRO A 48 -12.25 -2.48 -4.90
N THR A 49 -11.08 -2.46 -5.53
CA THR A 49 -10.02 -3.42 -5.26
C THR A 49 -8.70 -2.69 -5.06
N CYS A 50 -7.74 -3.37 -4.44
CA CYS A 50 -6.38 -2.89 -4.36
C CYS A 50 -5.40 -4.05 -4.40
N SER A 51 -4.17 -3.76 -4.78
CA SER A 51 -3.08 -4.73 -4.69
C SER A 51 -1.77 -4.01 -4.38
N CYS A 52 -1.01 -4.58 -3.46
CA CYS A 52 0.30 -4.07 -3.07
C CYS A 52 1.39 -4.79 -3.84
N HIS A 53 2.44 -4.08 -4.24
CA HIS A 53 3.53 -4.65 -5.03
C HIS A 53 4.78 -3.77 -4.97
N GLY A 54 5.89 -4.29 -5.51
CA GLY A 54 7.10 -3.52 -5.71
C GLY A 54 7.94 -3.36 -4.46
N ARG A 55 8.63 -2.22 -4.38
CA ARG A 55 9.58 -1.96 -3.32
C ARG A 55 9.88 -0.47 -3.20
N SER A 56 10.45 -0.06 -2.08
CA SER A 56 11.01 1.27 -1.91
C SER A 56 12.52 1.20 -1.94
N ILE A 57 13.13 1.75 -2.97
CA ILE A 57 14.58 1.80 -3.08
C ILE A 57 15.15 2.73 -2.02
N SER A 58 14.52 3.87 -1.78
CA SER A 58 15.02 4.88 -0.84
C SER A 58 15.02 4.39 0.61
N LEU A 59 14.08 3.52 0.99
CA LEU A 59 14.03 2.94 2.33
C LEU A 59 14.72 1.57 2.41
N GLY A 60 15.02 0.94 1.25
CA GLY A 60 15.56 -0.40 1.21
C GLY A 60 14.57 -1.45 1.70
N LEU A 61 13.28 -1.22 1.50
CA LEU A 61 12.22 -2.10 1.96
C LEU A 61 11.42 -2.64 0.79
N ASP A 62 11.03 -3.90 0.90
CA ASP A 62 10.21 -4.58 -0.10
C ASP A 62 8.75 -4.63 0.34
N SER A 63 7.87 -4.72 -0.63
CA SER A 63 6.47 -5.07 -0.41
C SER A 63 6.35 -6.57 -0.10
N ARG A 64 5.36 -6.92 0.69
CA ARG A 64 4.93 -8.31 0.89
C ARG A 64 3.49 -8.41 0.38
N PRO A 65 3.32 -8.62 -0.94
CA PRO A 65 2.05 -8.35 -1.61
C PRO A 65 0.83 -9.06 -1.01
N GLU A 66 0.95 -10.34 -0.70
CA GLU A 66 -0.20 -11.10 -0.19
C GLU A 66 -0.69 -10.59 1.14
N GLN A 67 0.23 -10.40 2.09
CA GLN A 67 -0.11 -9.94 3.42
C GLN A 67 -0.57 -8.49 3.42
N GLU A 68 0.13 -7.65 2.69
CA GLU A 68 -0.12 -6.21 2.71
C GLU A 68 -1.34 -5.80 1.92
N THR A 69 -1.65 -6.55 0.86
CA THR A 69 -2.92 -6.37 0.17
C THR A 69 -4.09 -6.64 1.12
N LEU A 70 -4.00 -7.67 1.94
CA LEU A 70 -5.04 -7.98 2.92
C LEU A 70 -5.14 -6.89 4.00
N ILE A 71 -4.01 -6.43 4.51
CA ILE A 71 -3.96 -5.33 5.48
C ILE A 71 -4.62 -4.08 4.89
N ALA A 72 -4.28 -3.75 3.64
CA ALA A 72 -4.84 -2.60 2.96
C ALA A 72 -6.36 -2.72 2.82
N LYS A 73 -6.84 -3.87 2.41
CA LYS A 73 -8.28 -4.09 2.26
C LYS A 73 -9.02 -3.92 3.58
N LEU A 74 -8.46 -4.42 4.67
CA LEU A 74 -9.07 -4.30 5.98
C LEU A 74 -9.08 -2.86 6.48
N GLN A 75 -7.93 -2.18 6.41
CA GLN A 75 -7.81 -0.83 6.96
C GLN A 75 -8.47 0.23 6.09
N LEU A 76 -8.51 0.01 4.78
CA LEU A 76 -9.18 0.95 3.85
C LEU A 76 -10.64 0.58 3.61
N ASN A 77 -11.14 -0.39 4.35
CA ASN A 77 -12.54 -0.82 4.30
C ASN A 77 -12.96 -1.28 2.90
N MET A 78 -12.11 -2.07 2.26
CA MET A 78 -12.31 -2.59 0.90
C MET A 78 -12.56 -4.09 0.90
N MET A 79 -13.24 -4.61 1.93
CA MET A 79 -13.56 -6.02 2.01
C MET A 79 -14.63 -6.39 0.99
N ASP A 80 -14.46 -7.55 0.37
CA ASP A 80 -15.47 -8.13 -0.49
C ASP A 80 -16.64 -8.64 0.34
N TYR A 81 -17.82 -8.32 -0.08
CA TYR A 81 -19.05 -8.77 0.55
C TYR A 81 -19.68 -9.92 -0.22
#